data_4fbacffc412e6ad99a9317b5eb7e7060
#
_entry.id   4fbacffc412e6ad99a9317b5eb7e7060
#
_cell.length_a   1.000
_cell.length_b   1.000
_cell.length_c   1.000
_cell.angle_alpha   90.00
_cell.angle_beta   90.00
_cell.angle_gamma   90.00
#
_symmetry.space_group_name_H-M   'P 1'
#
loop_
_entity.id
_entity.type
_entity.pdbx_description
1 polymer ?
#
loop_
_entity_poly.entity_id
_entity_poly.type
_entity_poly.pdbx_seq_one_letter_code
_entity_poly.pdbx_strand_id
1 'polypeptide(L)'
;MINRRQFVYAAASAAAMLTRTAHTFAASYDLIIKGGRVIDPSVRLNATGDVAITGGRIEAVETDITGDATEIIDATGKLVIPGLLDVHSHYARDAEGPRICLSDGVTGWVDAG
;
A
#
# COMPACT_ATOMS: atom_id res chain seq x y z
N MET A 1 15.64 5.34 55.73
CA MET A 1 15.04 4.01 55.54
C MET A 1 13.62 4.19 54.98
N ILE A 2 13.37 3.72 53.79
CA ILE A 2 12.03 3.78 53.19
C ILE A 2 11.22 2.65 53.81
N ASN A 3 10.03 2.92 54.37
CA ASN A 3 9.20 1.90 54.97
C ASN A 3 8.39 1.13 53.91
N ARG A 4 7.88 -0.07 54.26
CA ARG A 4 7.16 -0.97 53.37
C ARG A 4 6.01 -0.32 52.63
N ARG A 5 5.30 0.61 53.25
CA ARG A 5 4.17 1.33 52.61
C ARG A 5 4.65 2.32 51.53
N GLN A 6 5.75 3.01 51.78
CA GLN A 6 6.34 3.94 50.79
C GLN A 6 6.88 3.19 49.57
N PHE A 7 7.41 1.97 49.77
CA PHE A 7 7.85 1.13 48.67
C PHE A 7 6.70 0.65 47.79
N VAL A 8 5.56 0.26 48.40
CA VAL A 8 4.37 -0.19 47.66
C VAL A 8 3.77 0.97 46.83
N TYR A 9 3.70 2.19 47.38
CA TYR A 9 3.20 3.35 46.62
C TYR A 9 4.15 3.77 45.50
N ALA A 10 5.45 3.68 45.69
CA ALA A 10 6.44 3.97 44.65
C ALA A 10 6.38 2.92 43.50
N ALA A 11 6.16 1.64 43.85
CA ALA A 11 6.00 0.60 42.83
C ALA A 11 4.69 0.70 42.04
N ALA A 12 3.59 1.10 42.69
CA ALA A 12 2.29 1.33 42.04
C ALA A 12 2.33 2.55 41.09
N SER A 13 3.07 3.61 41.46
CA SER A 13 3.23 4.78 40.61
C SER A 13 4.11 4.52 39.37
N ALA A 14 5.10 3.64 39.49
CA ALA A 14 5.95 3.24 38.37
C ALA A 14 5.21 2.34 37.37
N ALA A 15 4.29 1.49 37.83
CA ALA A 15 3.46 0.65 36.96
C ALA A 15 2.42 1.45 36.16
N ALA A 16 1.93 2.57 36.70
CA ALA A 16 0.97 3.44 36.01
C ALA A 16 1.59 4.27 34.86
N MET A 17 2.90 4.43 34.83
CA MET A 17 3.60 5.15 33.74
C MET A 17 3.99 4.25 32.55
N LEU A 18 3.78 2.95 32.63
CA LEU A 18 4.14 1.98 31.57
C LEU A 18 2.98 1.68 30.60
N THR A 19 1.77 2.20 30.84
CA THR A 19 0.74 2.23 29.81
C THR A 19 0.95 3.42 28.88
N ARG A 20 2.08 3.47 28.20
CA ARG A 20 2.14 4.19 26.93
C ARG A 20 1.18 3.46 26.02
N THR A 21 -0.03 4.01 25.86
CA THR A 21 -0.81 3.75 24.67
C THR A 21 0.12 4.02 23.49
N ALA A 22 0.62 2.96 22.88
CA ALA A 22 1.15 3.06 21.54
C ALA A 22 -0.04 3.57 20.70
N HIS A 23 -0.12 4.87 20.50
CA HIS A 23 -0.83 5.40 19.37
C HIS A 23 -0.01 4.89 18.17
N THR A 24 -0.40 3.76 17.66
CA THR A 24 -0.09 3.41 16.29
C THR A 24 -0.72 4.55 15.48
N PHE A 25 0.09 5.53 15.10
CA PHE A 25 -0.28 6.37 13.99
C PHE A 25 -0.49 5.39 12.84
N ALA A 26 -1.74 5.19 12.44
CA ALA A 26 -2.04 4.47 11.23
C ALA A 26 -1.20 5.14 10.13
N ALA A 27 -0.43 4.36 9.40
CA ALA A 27 0.36 4.91 8.31
C ALA A 27 -0.61 5.60 7.36
N SER A 28 -0.34 6.85 7.05
CA SER A 28 -1.09 7.57 6.03
C SER A 28 -0.51 7.18 4.68
N TYR A 29 -1.35 6.64 3.82
CA TYR A 29 -0.99 6.29 2.44
C TYR A 29 -1.40 7.40 1.47
N ASP A 30 -0.69 7.51 0.36
CA ASP A 30 -1.11 8.41 -0.72
C ASP A 30 -2.34 7.85 -1.42
N LEU A 31 -2.36 6.52 -1.63
CA LEU A 31 -3.43 5.82 -2.32
C LEU A 31 -3.62 4.41 -1.73
N ILE A 32 -4.88 4.00 -1.54
CA ILE A 32 -5.23 2.61 -1.32
C ILE A 32 -6.18 2.15 -2.42
N ILE A 33 -5.84 1.04 -3.08
CA ILE A 33 -6.73 0.33 -4.00
C ILE A 33 -7.39 -0.80 -3.23
N LYS A 34 -8.72 -0.75 -3.07
CA LYS A 34 -9.49 -1.64 -2.18
C LYS A 34 -10.22 -2.75 -2.93
N GLY A 35 -10.17 -3.96 -2.37
CA GLY A 35 -11.08 -5.07 -2.71
C GLY A 35 -10.90 -5.66 -4.11
N GLY A 36 -9.79 -5.37 -4.79
CA GLY A 36 -9.51 -5.89 -6.11
C GLY A 36 -8.95 -7.32 -6.10
N ARG A 37 -9.06 -8.03 -7.22
CA ARG A 37 -8.32 -9.28 -7.41
C ARG A 37 -6.89 -8.95 -7.82
N VAL A 38 -5.98 -9.00 -6.84
CA VAL A 38 -4.55 -8.72 -7.06
C VAL A 38 -3.87 -9.93 -7.68
N ILE A 39 -3.20 -9.72 -8.82
CA ILE A 39 -2.42 -10.74 -9.50
C ILE A 39 -1.01 -10.21 -9.69
N ASP A 40 -0.05 -10.83 -9.02
CA ASP A 40 1.38 -10.59 -9.21
C ASP A 40 2.10 -11.90 -9.47
N PRO A 41 2.46 -12.18 -10.74
CA PRO A 41 3.15 -13.42 -11.11
C PRO A 41 4.53 -13.56 -10.48
N SER A 42 5.19 -12.46 -10.12
CA SER A 42 6.55 -12.46 -9.58
C SER A 42 6.63 -13.17 -8.23
N VAL A 43 5.58 -13.02 -7.42
CA VAL A 43 5.43 -13.67 -6.11
C VAL A 43 4.32 -14.73 -6.09
N ARG A 44 3.77 -15.09 -7.23
CA ARG A 44 2.66 -16.05 -7.39
C ARG A 44 1.41 -15.66 -6.62
N LEU A 45 1.17 -14.37 -6.48
CA LEU A 45 -0.04 -13.85 -5.83
C LEU A 45 -1.22 -13.87 -6.80
N ASN A 46 -2.36 -14.37 -6.36
CA ASN A 46 -3.64 -14.31 -7.04
C ASN A 46 -4.75 -14.43 -6.00
N ALA A 47 -5.10 -13.30 -5.40
CA ALA A 47 -6.06 -13.24 -4.30
C ALA A 47 -6.80 -11.91 -4.31
N THR A 48 -7.98 -11.86 -3.68
CA THR A 48 -8.63 -10.59 -3.37
C THR A 48 -7.89 -9.92 -2.24
N GLY A 49 -7.64 -8.62 -2.38
CA GLY A 49 -6.91 -7.83 -1.39
C GLY A 49 -6.83 -6.37 -1.77
N ASP A 50 -6.07 -5.65 -0.95
CA ASP A 50 -5.82 -4.23 -1.07
C ASP A 50 -4.36 -3.96 -1.39
N VAL A 51 -4.12 -2.85 -2.07
CA VAL A 51 -2.76 -2.37 -2.37
C VAL A 51 -2.63 -0.94 -1.86
N ALA A 52 -1.66 -0.70 -0.97
CA ALA A 52 -1.32 0.63 -0.47
C ALA A 52 -0.07 1.18 -1.13
N ILE A 53 -0.10 2.45 -1.45
CA ILE A 53 0.97 3.17 -2.17
C ILE A 53 1.34 4.43 -1.40
N THR A 54 2.64 4.65 -1.23
CA THR A 54 3.22 5.85 -0.64
C THR A 54 4.47 6.26 -1.40
N GLY A 55 4.59 7.54 -1.75
CA GLY A 55 5.74 8.06 -2.48
C GLY A 55 5.98 7.39 -3.84
N GLY A 56 4.90 6.95 -4.51
CA GLY A 56 4.95 6.24 -5.78
C GLY A 56 5.46 4.79 -5.69
N ARG A 57 5.47 4.20 -4.48
CA ARG A 57 5.89 2.81 -4.24
C ARG A 57 4.76 2.02 -3.60
N ILE A 58 4.68 0.74 -3.94
CA ILE A 58 3.81 -0.21 -3.22
C ILE A 58 4.43 -0.44 -1.85
N GLU A 59 3.69 -0.07 -0.81
CA GLU A 59 4.10 -0.19 0.59
C GLU A 59 3.55 -1.47 1.21
N ALA A 60 2.32 -1.83 0.87
CA ALA A 60 1.68 -3.04 1.35
C ALA A 60 0.76 -3.66 0.31
N VAL A 61 0.65 -5.00 0.35
CA VAL A 61 -0.37 -5.78 -0.35
C VAL A 61 -0.93 -6.78 0.65
N GLU A 62 -2.16 -6.57 1.10
CA GLU A 62 -2.77 -7.32 2.19
C GLU A 62 -4.24 -7.61 1.90
N THR A 63 -4.84 -8.53 2.67
CA THR A 63 -6.25 -8.87 2.49
C THR A 63 -7.18 -7.72 2.84
N ASP A 64 -6.82 -6.93 3.86
CA ASP A 64 -7.55 -5.74 4.31
C ASP A 64 -6.57 -4.75 4.93
N ILE A 65 -6.36 -3.64 4.26
CA ILE A 65 -5.52 -2.55 4.74
C ILE A 65 -6.39 -1.56 5.50
N THR A 66 -6.13 -1.45 6.80
CA THR A 66 -6.76 -0.47 7.68
C THR A 66 -5.83 0.73 7.84
N GLY A 67 -6.23 1.89 7.37
CA GLY A 67 -5.45 3.11 7.47
C GLY A 67 -6.08 4.23 6.66
N ASP A 68 -5.63 5.45 6.92
CA ASP A 68 -6.04 6.62 6.16
C ASP A 68 -5.22 6.71 4.86
N ALA A 69 -5.84 7.18 3.80
CA ALA A 69 -5.20 7.49 2.54
C ALA A 69 -5.73 8.80 1.98
N THR A 70 -4.88 9.49 1.20
CA THR A 70 -5.31 10.70 0.49
C THR A 70 -6.38 10.38 -0.56
N GLU A 71 -6.25 9.19 -1.19
CA GLU A 71 -7.19 8.69 -2.19
C GLU A 71 -7.47 7.20 -1.95
N ILE A 72 -8.73 6.79 -2.17
CA ILE A 72 -9.14 5.39 -2.12
C ILE A 72 -9.85 5.04 -3.41
N ILE A 73 -9.37 4.00 -4.11
CA ILE A 73 -9.99 3.45 -5.32
C ILE A 73 -10.69 2.15 -4.97
N ASP A 74 -12.00 2.08 -5.18
CA ASP A 74 -12.74 0.82 -5.11
C ASP A 74 -12.49 -0.02 -6.38
N ALA A 75 -11.79 -1.13 -6.21
CA ALA A 75 -11.49 -2.10 -7.25
C ALA A 75 -12.31 -3.39 -7.13
N THR A 76 -13.43 -3.35 -6.38
CA THR A 76 -14.31 -4.51 -6.24
C THR A 76 -14.75 -5.04 -7.60
N GLY A 77 -14.51 -6.33 -7.84
CA GLY A 77 -14.80 -7.00 -9.12
C GLY A 77 -13.85 -6.67 -10.25
N LYS A 78 -12.76 -5.94 -10.00
CA LYS A 78 -11.73 -5.60 -10.98
C LYS A 78 -10.44 -6.38 -10.73
N LEU A 79 -9.59 -6.43 -11.76
CA LEU A 79 -8.23 -6.92 -11.65
C LEU A 79 -7.31 -5.77 -11.25
N VAL A 80 -6.41 -6.04 -10.32
CA VAL A 80 -5.28 -5.18 -9.96
C VAL A 80 -4.02 -5.94 -10.34
N ILE A 81 -3.34 -5.48 -11.37
CA ILE A 81 -2.18 -6.14 -11.97
C ILE A 81 -1.02 -5.16 -12.10
N PRO A 82 0.24 -5.62 -12.16
CA PRO A 82 1.35 -4.78 -12.58
C PRO A 82 1.06 -4.16 -13.95
N GLY A 83 1.58 -2.96 -14.17
CA GLY A 83 1.46 -2.30 -15.48
C GLY A 83 1.98 -3.19 -16.59
N LEU A 84 1.28 -3.21 -17.71
CA LEU A 84 1.65 -4.03 -18.86
C LEU A 84 2.88 -3.44 -19.57
N LEU A 85 3.73 -4.32 -20.10
CA LEU A 85 4.86 -3.97 -20.94
C LEU A 85 4.60 -4.47 -22.37
N ASP A 86 4.50 -3.55 -23.32
CA ASP A 86 4.49 -3.88 -24.73
C ASP A 86 5.92 -4.05 -25.22
N VAL A 87 6.28 -5.27 -25.59
CA VAL A 87 7.66 -5.61 -25.99
C VAL A 87 7.94 -5.35 -27.46
N HIS A 88 6.95 -4.91 -28.25
CA HIS A 88 7.10 -4.60 -29.66
C HIS A 88 6.08 -3.54 -30.08
N SER A 89 6.47 -2.30 -30.08
CA SER A 89 5.64 -1.16 -30.40
C SER A 89 6.29 -0.28 -31.45
N HIS A 90 5.49 0.52 -32.16
CA HIS A 90 5.92 1.55 -33.10
C HIS A 90 5.31 2.91 -32.76
N TYR A 91 4.76 3.07 -31.56
CA TYR A 91 3.97 4.23 -31.16
C TYR A 91 4.76 5.33 -30.48
N ALA A 92 6.05 5.14 -30.18
CA ALA A 92 6.84 6.13 -29.44
C ALA A 92 6.98 7.47 -30.15
N ARG A 93 6.84 7.48 -31.47
CA ARG A 93 6.95 8.68 -32.31
C ARG A 93 5.60 9.38 -32.58
N ASP A 94 4.50 8.75 -32.23
CA ASP A 94 3.17 9.32 -32.35
C ASP A 94 2.83 10.10 -31.07
N ALA A 95 2.32 11.32 -31.21
CA ALA A 95 1.93 12.15 -30.07
C ALA A 95 0.79 11.53 -29.23
N GLU A 96 -0.08 10.74 -29.86
CA GLU A 96 -1.22 10.09 -29.21
C GLU A 96 -0.90 8.66 -28.73
N GLY A 97 0.11 8.02 -29.31
CA GLY A 97 0.47 6.64 -29.02
C GLY A 97 0.67 6.35 -27.55
N PRO A 98 1.50 7.09 -26.81
CA PRO A 98 1.71 6.88 -25.37
C PRO A 98 0.42 7.01 -24.55
N ARG A 99 -0.47 7.91 -24.92
CA ARG A 99 -1.75 8.11 -24.24
C ARG A 99 -2.70 6.93 -24.44
N ILE A 100 -2.78 6.43 -25.67
CA ILE A 100 -3.59 5.25 -26.00
C ILE A 100 -3.06 4.02 -25.24
N CYS A 101 -1.75 3.77 -25.31
CA CYS A 101 -1.11 2.69 -24.57
C CYS A 101 -1.42 2.75 -23.07
N LEU A 102 -1.32 3.94 -22.46
CA LEU A 102 -1.61 4.10 -21.05
C LEU A 102 -3.09 3.84 -20.71
N SER A 103 -4.03 4.24 -21.59
CA SER A 103 -5.45 3.96 -21.39
C SER A 103 -5.80 2.48 -21.48
N ASP A 104 -4.96 1.68 -22.15
CA ASP A 104 -5.07 0.22 -22.23
C ASP A 104 -4.27 -0.51 -21.13
N GLY A 105 -3.68 0.25 -20.17
CA GLY A 105 -2.91 -0.29 -19.05
C GLY A 105 -1.45 -0.61 -19.39
N VAL A 106 -0.96 -0.21 -20.56
CA VAL A 106 0.45 -0.35 -20.95
C VAL A 106 1.23 0.80 -20.34
N THR A 107 2.15 0.49 -19.42
CA THR A 107 2.95 1.47 -18.68
C THR A 107 4.40 1.57 -19.15
N GLY A 108 4.79 0.68 -20.04
CA GLY A 108 6.09 0.70 -20.69
C GLY A 108 6.05 0.00 -22.04
N TRP A 109 6.94 0.39 -22.95
CA TRP A 109 7.05 -0.26 -24.26
C TRP A 109 8.48 -0.24 -24.78
N VAL A 110 8.74 -1.17 -25.68
CA VAL A 110 9.97 -1.23 -26.48
C VAL A 110 9.62 -0.81 -27.90
N ASP A 111 10.16 0.32 -28.34
CA ASP A 111 10.01 0.78 -29.72
C ASP A 111 10.98 -0.01 -30.62
N ALA A 112 10.42 -0.71 -31.59
CA ALA A 112 11.19 -1.55 -32.51
C ALA A 112 11.69 -0.80 -33.77
N GLY A 113 11.47 0.53 -33.86
CA GLY A 113 12.00 1.39 -34.93
C GLY A 113 11.00 1.85 -35.96
#